data_a80fcf15921ff3f10ed7c51b5462fb52
#
_entry.id   a80fcf15921ff3f10ed7c51b5462fb52
#
_cell.length_a   1.000
_cell.length_b   1.000
_cell.length_c   1.000
_cell.angle_alpha   90.00
_cell.angle_beta   90.00
_cell.angle_gamma   90.00
#
_symmetry.space_group_name_H-M   'P 1'
#
loop_
_entity.id
_entity.type
_entity.pdbx_description
1 polymer ?
#
loop_
_entity_poly.entity_id
_entity_poly.type
_entity_poly.pdbx_seq_one_letter_code
_entity_poly.pdbx_strand_id
1 'polypeptide(L)'
;MNILAVESSCDETAVAIVQDGRKVLTDCIASQVDLHRLYGGVVPEIASRKHIEAIYGLADQALANTGLTRDDLDAVAVTYAPGLIGAVLVGVNFAKAAAYALGKPLIPVHHIRGHIAANYLAYPDLEPPFLCLVVSGGHTMIVNVKGYTDMEILGTSLDDAAGECFDKVARVLGMPYPGGAALDKQAQLGNEHKYTLPRSKPGENPYNMSFSGLKTAALNLIHHAEQVGEELDIPSLCASFSAAVSDTLVPRVERALTETGCKKIAIAGGVAANSRIRRDVLAAAENLGATVYMPPLKLCGDNGAMIGAQAYYEYLAGNTADMHLNAFATKSILGEAL
;
A
#
# COMPACT_ATOMS: atom_id res chain seq x y z
N MET A 1 -23.14 8.15 7.47
CA MET A 1 -22.67 8.68 6.17
C MET A 1 -22.15 7.52 5.32
N ASN A 2 -22.78 7.28 4.16
CA ASN A 2 -22.40 6.22 3.23
C ASN A 2 -21.58 6.82 2.08
N ILE A 3 -20.34 6.40 1.94
CA ILE A 3 -19.42 6.91 0.93
C ILE A 3 -19.17 5.83 -0.12
N LEU A 4 -19.46 6.15 -1.40
CA LEU A 4 -19.03 5.34 -2.54
C LEU A 4 -17.57 5.67 -2.83
N ALA A 5 -16.67 4.73 -2.66
CA ALA A 5 -15.24 4.93 -2.78
C ALA A 5 -14.65 4.13 -3.94
N VAL A 6 -13.78 4.77 -4.70
CA VAL A 6 -13.18 4.23 -5.93
C VAL A 6 -11.65 4.21 -5.81
N GLU A 7 -11.08 3.04 -6.06
CA GLU A 7 -9.62 2.83 -6.17
C GLU A 7 -9.31 2.28 -7.58
N SER A 8 -8.34 2.91 -8.25
CA SER A 8 -7.87 2.48 -9.58
C SER A 8 -6.43 2.89 -9.86
N SER A 9 -5.58 2.99 -8.82
CA SER A 9 -4.25 3.60 -8.98
C SER A 9 -3.22 2.70 -9.66
N CYS A 10 -3.43 1.38 -9.69
CA CYS A 10 -2.47 0.42 -10.24
C CYS A 10 -3.15 -0.69 -11.06
N ASP A 11 -3.25 -1.90 -10.55
CA ASP A 11 -3.76 -3.08 -11.25
C ASP A 11 -5.03 -3.68 -10.58
N GLU A 12 -5.56 -3.06 -9.53
CA GLU A 12 -6.87 -3.35 -8.96
C GLU A 12 -7.87 -2.24 -9.29
N THR A 13 -9.01 -2.62 -9.85
CA THR A 13 -10.19 -1.75 -9.87
C THR A 13 -11.06 -2.12 -8.68
N ALA A 14 -11.28 -1.20 -7.75
CA ALA A 14 -12.13 -1.47 -6.61
C ALA A 14 -13.18 -0.37 -6.39
N VAL A 15 -14.39 -0.80 -6.02
CA VAL A 15 -15.47 0.10 -5.60
C VAL A 15 -16.09 -0.44 -4.32
N ALA A 16 -16.10 0.39 -3.29
CA ALA A 16 -16.64 0.05 -1.98
C ALA A 16 -17.71 1.04 -1.54
N ILE A 17 -18.56 0.61 -0.62
CA ILE A 17 -19.40 1.50 0.18
C ILE A 17 -18.99 1.35 1.63
N VAL A 18 -18.55 2.47 2.21
CA VAL A 18 -18.07 2.54 3.59
C VAL A 18 -18.95 3.48 4.37
N GLN A 19 -19.39 3.02 5.54
CA GLN A 19 -20.21 3.80 6.46
C GLN A 19 -19.34 4.37 7.58
N ASP A 20 -19.44 5.70 7.78
CA ASP A 20 -18.79 6.43 8.88
C ASP A 20 -17.29 6.18 9.02
N GLY A 21 -16.59 5.89 7.90
CA GLY A 21 -15.16 5.64 7.84
C GLY A 21 -14.66 4.37 8.55
N ARG A 22 -15.56 3.58 9.14
CA ARG A 22 -15.20 2.42 9.98
C ARG A 22 -15.88 1.12 9.57
N LYS A 23 -17.03 1.17 8.95
CA LYS A 23 -17.81 -0.02 8.60
C LYS A 23 -17.84 -0.23 7.09
N VAL A 24 -17.23 -1.30 6.63
CA VAL A 24 -17.32 -1.73 5.23
C VAL A 24 -18.69 -2.39 5.01
N LEU A 25 -19.53 -1.80 4.19
CA LEU A 25 -20.80 -2.39 3.78
C LEU A 25 -20.57 -3.36 2.62
N THR A 26 -19.71 -3.01 1.68
CA THR A 26 -19.26 -3.85 0.57
C THR A 26 -17.92 -3.33 0.05
N ASP A 27 -17.13 -4.24 -0.56
CA ASP A 27 -15.91 -3.93 -1.28
C ASP A 27 -15.80 -4.88 -2.47
N CYS A 28 -15.99 -4.34 -3.67
CA CYS A 28 -15.98 -5.09 -4.92
C CYS A 28 -14.67 -4.82 -5.64
N ILE A 29 -13.88 -5.87 -5.86
CA ILE A 29 -12.54 -5.77 -6.44
C ILE A 29 -12.45 -6.62 -7.72
N ALA A 30 -11.98 -6.03 -8.79
CA ALA A 30 -11.56 -6.70 -10.02
C ALA A 30 -10.05 -6.57 -10.16
N SER A 31 -9.32 -7.63 -9.84
CA SER A 31 -7.86 -7.67 -9.96
C SER A 31 -7.43 -8.02 -11.38
N GLN A 32 -6.39 -7.34 -11.83
CA GLN A 32 -5.75 -7.56 -13.13
C GLN A 32 -4.47 -8.40 -13.01
N VAL A 33 -4.16 -8.93 -11.82
CA VAL A 33 -2.92 -9.68 -11.52
C VAL A 33 -2.71 -10.82 -12.51
N ASP A 34 -3.75 -11.61 -12.84
CA ASP A 34 -3.61 -12.74 -13.76
C ASP A 34 -3.27 -12.29 -15.19
N LEU A 35 -3.76 -11.13 -15.62
CA LEU A 35 -3.41 -10.54 -16.89
C LEU A 35 -1.97 -10.04 -16.90
N HIS A 36 -1.58 -9.29 -15.86
CA HIS A 36 -0.24 -8.71 -15.77
C HIS A 36 0.85 -9.76 -15.52
N ARG A 37 0.50 -10.90 -14.95
CA ARG A 37 1.39 -12.07 -14.83
C ARG A 37 1.95 -12.53 -16.17
N LEU A 38 1.18 -12.42 -17.25
CA LEU A 38 1.63 -12.77 -18.61
C LEU A 38 2.77 -11.88 -19.11
N TYR A 39 2.89 -10.68 -18.55
CA TYR A 39 3.90 -9.68 -18.92
C TYR A 39 5.04 -9.58 -17.89
N GLY A 40 4.95 -10.35 -16.79
CA GLY A 40 5.93 -10.29 -15.70
C GLY A 40 5.88 -9.01 -14.86
N GLY A 41 4.75 -8.28 -14.89
CA GLY A 41 4.50 -7.05 -14.13
C GLY A 41 3.46 -6.16 -14.80
N VAL A 42 3.09 -5.08 -14.14
CA VAL A 42 2.02 -4.18 -14.58
C VAL A 42 2.42 -3.44 -15.88
N VAL A 43 1.51 -3.45 -16.84
CA VAL A 43 1.60 -2.67 -18.09
C VAL A 43 0.58 -1.53 -18.00
N PRO A 44 1.03 -0.25 -17.84
CA PRO A 44 0.16 0.87 -17.49
C PRO A 44 -1.01 1.11 -18.46
N GLU A 45 -0.79 0.96 -19.75
CA GLU A 45 -1.84 1.16 -20.76
C GLU A 45 -2.91 0.06 -20.69
N ILE A 46 -2.49 -1.18 -20.48
CA ILE A 46 -3.43 -2.30 -20.30
C ILE A 46 -4.25 -2.09 -19.03
N ALA A 47 -3.60 -1.69 -17.94
CA ALA A 47 -4.27 -1.40 -16.66
C ALA A 47 -5.37 -0.34 -16.85
N SER A 48 -5.04 0.79 -17.50
CA SER A 48 -5.99 1.87 -17.74
C SER A 48 -7.24 1.41 -18.51
N ARG A 49 -7.05 0.60 -19.55
CA ARG A 49 -8.19 0.05 -20.34
C ARG A 49 -9.06 -0.88 -19.51
N LYS A 50 -8.46 -1.73 -18.69
CA LYS A 50 -9.19 -2.66 -17.83
C LYS A 50 -9.99 -1.96 -16.73
N HIS A 51 -9.51 -0.85 -16.19
CA HIS A 51 -10.30 -0.02 -15.29
C HIS A 51 -11.57 0.51 -15.93
N ILE A 52 -11.50 0.98 -17.18
CA ILE A 52 -12.67 1.47 -17.93
C ILE A 52 -13.73 0.37 -18.07
N GLU A 53 -13.28 -0.87 -18.37
CA GLU A 53 -14.20 -2.00 -18.56
C GLU A 53 -14.90 -2.43 -17.26
N ALA A 54 -14.23 -2.30 -16.10
CA ALA A 54 -14.70 -2.86 -14.83
C ALA A 54 -15.46 -1.88 -13.93
N ILE A 55 -15.07 -0.60 -13.90
CA ILE A 55 -15.41 0.35 -12.85
C ILE A 55 -16.94 0.55 -12.70
N TYR A 56 -17.67 0.66 -13.80
CA TYR A 56 -19.14 0.85 -13.75
C TYR A 56 -19.84 -0.39 -13.18
N GLY A 57 -19.45 -1.59 -13.68
CA GLY A 57 -20.04 -2.85 -13.19
C GLY A 57 -19.80 -3.08 -11.70
N LEU A 58 -18.60 -2.71 -11.20
CA LEU A 58 -18.30 -2.80 -9.77
C LEU A 58 -19.12 -1.81 -8.93
N ALA A 59 -19.35 -0.59 -9.43
CA ALA A 59 -20.20 0.38 -8.74
C ALA A 59 -21.67 -0.08 -8.64
N ASP A 60 -22.19 -0.64 -9.72
CA ASP A 60 -23.54 -1.22 -9.74
C ASP A 60 -23.65 -2.44 -8.82
N GLN A 61 -22.65 -3.31 -8.84
CA GLN A 61 -22.55 -4.45 -7.91
C GLN A 61 -22.46 -4.01 -6.44
N ALA A 62 -21.72 -2.94 -6.14
CA ALA A 62 -21.61 -2.43 -4.77
C ALA A 62 -22.97 -1.96 -4.22
N LEU A 63 -23.77 -1.27 -5.03
CA LEU A 63 -25.14 -0.90 -4.66
C LEU A 63 -26.03 -2.15 -4.49
N ALA A 64 -25.97 -3.08 -5.44
CA ALA A 64 -26.75 -4.32 -5.38
C ALA A 64 -26.43 -5.16 -4.13
N ASN A 65 -25.16 -5.29 -3.76
CA ASN A 65 -24.72 -6.07 -2.59
C ASN A 65 -25.24 -5.49 -1.27
N THR A 66 -25.45 -4.16 -1.20
CA THR A 66 -25.89 -3.47 0.02
C THR A 66 -27.40 -3.27 0.07
N GLY A 67 -28.09 -3.39 -1.07
CA GLY A 67 -29.50 -2.98 -1.21
C GLY A 67 -29.71 -1.47 -1.13
N LEU A 68 -28.64 -0.67 -1.09
CA LEU A 68 -28.73 0.79 -1.12
C LEU A 68 -29.02 1.28 -2.53
N THR A 69 -29.73 2.41 -2.59
CA THR A 69 -29.95 3.16 -3.82
C THR A 69 -28.90 4.27 -3.97
N ARG A 70 -28.89 4.92 -5.12
CA ARG A 70 -27.99 6.06 -5.36
C ARG A 70 -28.30 7.25 -4.44
N ASP A 71 -29.55 7.39 -4.01
CA ASP A 71 -30.01 8.48 -3.12
C ASP A 71 -29.50 8.29 -1.69
N ASP A 72 -29.20 7.03 -1.29
CA ASP A 72 -28.66 6.68 0.04
C ASP A 72 -27.17 6.97 0.19
N LEU A 73 -26.50 7.36 -0.89
CA LEU A 73 -25.10 7.78 -0.87
C LEU A 73 -24.98 9.25 -0.45
N ASP A 74 -24.04 9.54 0.43
CA ASP A 74 -23.79 10.90 0.93
C ASP A 74 -22.62 11.60 0.21
N ALA A 75 -21.66 10.84 -0.32
CA ALA A 75 -20.51 11.35 -1.03
C ALA A 75 -19.92 10.31 -1.98
N VAL A 76 -19.09 10.79 -2.94
CA VAL A 76 -18.24 9.96 -3.80
C VAL A 76 -16.79 10.29 -3.51
N ALA A 77 -16.00 9.27 -3.24
CA ALA A 77 -14.57 9.39 -2.98
C ALA A 77 -13.74 8.69 -4.05
N VAL A 78 -12.54 9.17 -4.32
CA VAL A 78 -11.66 8.59 -5.32
C VAL A 78 -10.19 8.80 -4.98
N THR A 79 -9.38 7.80 -5.29
CA THR A 79 -7.94 7.96 -5.32
C THR A 79 -7.54 8.89 -6.47
N TYR A 80 -6.88 10.01 -6.13
CA TYR A 80 -6.44 10.98 -7.12
C TYR A 80 -4.92 11.03 -7.30
N ALA A 81 -4.17 10.46 -6.36
CA ALA A 81 -2.71 10.41 -6.33
C ALA A 81 -2.21 9.45 -5.24
N PRO A 82 -0.97 8.95 -5.32
CA PRO A 82 -0.21 8.69 -6.52
C PRO A 82 -0.68 7.43 -7.23
N GLY A 83 -0.20 7.18 -8.46
CA GLY A 83 -0.47 5.95 -9.19
C GLY A 83 -0.10 6.04 -10.68
N LEU A 84 -0.44 5.01 -11.43
CA LEU A 84 -0.33 5.02 -12.89
C LEU A 84 -1.31 6.06 -13.45
N ILE A 85 -0.77 7.11 -14.06
CA ILE A 85 -1.55 8.31 -14.42
C ILE A 85 -2.82 7.99 -15.20
N GLY A 86 -2.76 7.09 -16.20
CA GLY A 86 -3.93 6.69 -16.97
C GLY A 86 -4.97 5.92 -16.15
N ALA A 87 -4.52 5.10 -15.22
CA ALA A 87 -5.37 4.31 -14.32
C ALA A 87 -6.08 5.22 -13.30
N VAL A 88 -5.34 6.10 -12.62
CA VAL A 88 -5.90 7.10 -11.69
C VAL A 88 -6.91 8.00 -12.42
N LEU A 89 -6.60 8.42 -13.67
CA LEU A 89 -7.47 9.28 -14.46
C LEU A 89 -8.83 8.63 -14.75
N VAL A 90 -8.88 7.32 -14.95
CA VAL A 90 -10.14 6.58 -15.13
C VAL A 90 -11.03 6.71 -13.89
N GLY A 91 -10.48 6.42 -12.70
CA GLY A 91 -11.21 6.54 -11.44
C GLY A 91 -11.68 7.96 -11.17
N VAL A 92 -10.78 8.96 -11.36
CA VAL A 92 -11.10 10.38 -11.15
C VAL A 92 -12.24 10.82 -12.06
N ASN A 93 -12.23 10.47 -13.35
CA ASN A 93 -13.30 10.84 -14.27
C ASN A 93 -14.62 10.15 -13.94
N PHE A 94 -14.58 8.87 -13.59
CA PHE A 94 -15.77 8.15 -13.13
C PHE A 94 -16.37 8.81 -11.88
N ALA A 95 -15.56 9.08 -10.86
CA ALA A 95 -16.02 9.67 -9.60
C ALA A 95 -16.56 11.09 -9.79
N LYS A 96 -15.94 11.91 -10.64
CA LYS A 96 -16.46 13.24 -11.02
C LYS A 96 -17.83 13.13 -11.66
N ALA A 97 -17.99 12.24 -12.64
CA ALA A 97 -19.27 12.04 -13.32
C ALA A 97 -20.36 11.54 -12.34
N ALA A 98 -20.01 10.60 -11.46
CA ALA A 98 -20.92 10.09 -10.44
C ALA A 98 -21.32 11.18 -9.43
N ALA A 99 -20.35 11.92 -8.87
CA ALA A 99 -20.60 13.00 -7.93
C ALA A 99 -21.50 14.10 -8.54
N TYR A 100 -21.22 14.48 -9.79
CA TYR A 100 -22.03 15.45 -10.52
C TYR A 100 -23.48 14.98 -10.75
N ALA A 101 -23.64 13.75 -11.25
CA ALA A 101 -24.96 13.18 -11.54
C ALA A 101 -25.81 12.98 -10.27
N LEU A 102 -25.17 12.68 -9.13
CA LEU A 102 -25.84 12.48 -7.85
C LEU A 102 -26.03 13.77 -7.06
N GLY A 103 -25.40 14.88 -7.47
CA GLY A 103 -25.40 16.13 -6.70
C GLY A 103 -24.72 15.97 -5.33
N LYS A 104 -23.71 15.11 -5.22
CA LYS A 104 -23.01 14.79 -3.96
C LYS A 104 -21.58 15.33 -3.98
N PRO A 105 -20.99 15.62 -2.81
CA PRO A 105 -19.59 16.05 -2.72
C PRO A 105 -18.63 15.01 -3.26
N LEU A 106 -17.56 15.48 -3.93
CA LEU A 106 -16.44 14.69 -4.40
C LEU A 106 -15.28 14.80 -3.40
N ILE A 107 -14.76 13.67 -2.92
CA ILE A 107 -13.71 13.62 -1.91
C ILE A 107 -12.43 13.04 -2.54
N PRO A 108 -11.36 13.84 -2.72
CA PRO A 108 -10.09 13.36 -3.21
C PRO A 108 -9.33 12.66 -2.08
N VAL A 109 -8.87 11.44 -2.31
CA VAL A 109 -8.11 10.67 -1.32
C VAL A 109 -6.73 10.34 -1.87
N HIS A 110 -5.72 10.60 -1.08
CA HIS A 110 -4.36 10.16 -1.40
C HIS A 110 -4.23 8.66 -1.12
N HIS A 111 -3.79 7.87 -2.10
CA HIS A 111 -3.68 6.40 -2.03
C HIS A 111 -2.97 5.90 -0.75
N ILE A 112 -1.82 6.51 -0.40
CA ILE A 112 -1.07 6.11 0.80
C ILE A 112 -1.84 6.43 2.09
N ARG A 113 -2.61 7.53 2.14
CA ARG A 113 -3.51 7.80 3.27
C ARG A 113 -4.61 6.73 3.36
N GLY A 114 -5.10 6.24 2.23
CA GLY A 114 -6.00 5.09 2.16
C GLY A 114 -5.39 3.85 2.81
N HIS A 115 -4.16 3.47 2.44
CA HIS A 115 -3.47 2.34 3.07
C HIS A 115 -3.34 2.49 4.60
N ILE A 116 -3.02 3.69 5.09
CA ILE A 116 -2.98 3.96 6.53
C ILE A 116 -4.37 3.75 7.15
N ALA A 117 -5.40 4.29 6.49
CA ALA A 117 -6.79 4.22 6.94
C ALA A 117 -7.40 2.81 6.90
N ALA A 118 -6.82 1.86 6.12
CA ALA A 118 -7.21 0.46 6.18
C ALA A 118 -7.12 -0.12 7.59
N ASN A 119 -6.23 0.41 8.43
CA ASN A 119 -6.13 0.02 9.84
C ASN A 119 -7.35 0.45 10.66
N TYR A 120 -8.01 1.56 10.31
CA TYR A 120 -9.24 2.00 10.98
C TYR A 120 -10.42 1.03 10.77
N LEU A 121 -10.42 0.31 9.64
CA LEU A 121 -11.42 -0.72 9.35
C LEU A 121 -11.19 -2.00 10.14
N ALA A 122 -9.92 -2.33 10.40
CA ALA A 122 -9.54 -3.52 11.15
C ALA A 122 -9.62 -3.30 12.67
N TYR A 123 -9.36 -2.08 13.11
CA TYR A 123 -9.25 -1.70 14.52
C TYR A 123 -10.09 -0.45 14.80
N PRO A 124 -11.36 -0.61 15.17
CA PRO A 124 -12.26 0.52 15.45
C PRO A 124 -11.80 1.45 16.58
N ASP A 125 -10.93 0.97 17.45
CA ASP A 125 -10.32 1.69 18.57
C ASP A 125 -9.01 2.42 18.21
N LEU A 126 -8.49 2.20 17.00
CA LEU A 126 -7.28 2.92 16.57
C LEU A 126 -7.62 4.36 16.23
N GLU A 127 -7.01 5.26 17.00
CA GLU A 127 -7.11 6.71 16.83
C GLU A 127 -5.71 7.34 16.84
N PRO A 128 -5.48 8.42 16.07
CA PRO A 128 -4.26 9.21 16.18
C PRO A 128 -4.05 9.77 17.62
N PRO A 129 -2.80 10.00 18.06
CA PRO A 129 -1.59 9.82 17.28
C PRO A 129 -1.07 8.37 17.30
N PHE A 130 -0.43 7.95 16.20
CA PHE A 130 0.30 6.68 16.08
C PHE A 130 1.37 6.76 14.98
N LEU A 131 2.37 5.89 15.02
CA LEU A 131 3.31 5.72 13.91
C LEU A 131 2.73 4.72 12.90
N CYS A 132 3.06 4.91 11.62
CA CYS A 132 2.73 3.94 10.59
C CYS A 132 3.95 3.62 9.72
N LEU A 133 4.29 2.34 9.66
CA LEU A 133 5.22 1.82 8.66
C LEU A 133 4.43 1.48 7.39
N VAL A 134 4.55 2.31 6.38
CA VAL A 134 3.98 2.06 5.05
C VAL A 134 4.99 1.32 4.20
N VAL A 135 4.63 0.11 3.73
CA VAL A 135 5.47 -0.71 2.86
C VAL A 135 4.62 -1.30 1.74
N SER A 136 4.79 -0.80 0.52
CA SER A 136 4.03 -1.23 -0.66
C SER A 136 4.96 -1.48 -1.86
N GLY A 137 4.39 -1.82 -3.00
CA GLY A 137 5.12 -1.95 -4.27
C GLY A 137 5.86 -0.68 -4.67
N GLY A 138 5.24 0.49 -4.50
CA GLY A 138 5.79 1.78 -4.92
C GLY A 138 6.31 2.67 -3.79
N HIS A 139 6.01 2.37 -2.53
CA HIS A 139 6.33 3.27 -1.41
C HIS A 139 6.85 2.52 -0.18
N THR A 140 7.86 3.10 0.46
CA THR A 140 8.37 2.64 1.76
C THR A 140 8.70 3.86 2.60
N MET A 141 7.96 4.06 3.70
CA MET A 141 8.11 5.24 4.57
C MET A 141 7.65 4.98 6.00
N ILE A 142 8.14 5.79 6.92
CA ILE A 142 7.65 5.88 8.29
C ILE A 142 6.91 7.20 8.43
N VAL A 143 5.65 7.13 8.80
CA VAL A 143 4.75 8.28 8.94
C VAL A 143 4.33 8.43 10.40
N ASN A 144 4.44 9.63 10.92
CA ASN A 144 3.83 10.02 12.18
C ASN A 144 2.43 10.56 11.88
N VAL A 145 1.41 9.79 12.22
CA VAL A 145 0.00 10.14 12.04
C VAL A 145 -0.45 10.91 13.26
N LYS A 146 -0.40 12.23 13.20
CA LYS A 146 -0.77 13.15 14.30
C LYS A 146 -2.28 13.33 14.43
N GLY A 147 -2.97 13.27 13.30
CA GLY A 147 -4.42 13.35 13.16
C GLY A 147 -4.87 12.58 11.93
N TYR A 148 -6.16 12.41 11.73
CA TYR A 148 -6.69 11.65 10.59
C TYR A 148 -6.32 12.26 9.23
N THR A 149 -6.07 13.57 9.18
CA THR A 149 -5.62 14.31 7.99
C THR A 149 -4.29 15.03 8.19
N ASP A 150 -3.74 15.00 9.40
CA ASP A 150 -2.45 15.60 9.75
C ASP A 150 -1.38 14.49 9.91
N MET A 151 -0.42 14.49 8.99
CA MET A 151 0.62 13.47 8.90
C MET A 151 1.99 14.11 8.67
N GLU A 152 3.03 13.46 9.18
CA GLU A 152 4.41 13.86 9.00
C GLU A 152 5.25 12.67 8.54
N ILE A 153 6.04 12.83 7.48
CA ILE A 153 6.97 11.81 7.03
C ILE A 153 8.25 11.93 7.87
N LEU A 154 8.56 10.92 8.67
CA LEU A 154 9.81 10.86 9.42
C LEU A 154 10.97 10.43 8.51
N GLY A 155 10.74 9.43 7.65
CA GLY A 155 11.72 8.96 6.69
C GLY A 155 11.07 8.15 5.57
N THR A 156 11.79 8.04 4.45
CA THR A 156 11.34 7.37 3.23
C THR A 156 12.47 6.56 2.60
N SER A 157 12.13 5.65 1.68
CA SER A 157 13.16 5.12 0.78
C SER A 157 13.65 6.21 -0.15
N LEU A 158 14.97 6.30 -0.29
CA LEU A 158 15.66 7.28 -1.17
C LEU A 158 15.78 6.78 -2.61
N ASP A 159 15.44 5.52 -2.84
CA ASP A 159 15.57 4.84 -4.14
C ASP A 159 14.38 3.87 -4.34
N ASP A 160 14.65 2.58 -4.58
CA ASP A 160 13.58 1.59 -4.78
C ASP A 160 12.72 1.43 -3.51
N ALA A 161 11.43 1.19 -3.67
CA ALA A 161 10.58 0.71 -2.59
C ALA A 161 10.91 -0.75 -2.25
N ALA A 162 10.66 -1.15 -1.00
CA ALA A 162 10.92 -2.53 -0.57
C ALA A 162 10.12 -3.56 -1.41
N GLY A 163 8.86 -3.26 -1.73
CA GLY A 163 8.01 -4.14 -2.54
C GLY A 163 8.52 -4.29 -3.96
N GLU A 164 8.95 -3.20 -4.59
CA GLU A 164 9.59 -3.24 -5.90
C GLU A 164 10.85 -4.13 -5.91
N CYS A 165 11.63 -4.09 -4.82
CA CYS A 165 12.80 -4.96 -4.69
C CYS A 165 12.41 -6.43 -4.57
N PHE A 166 11.37 -6.77 -3.80
CA PHE A 166 10.84 -8.12 -3.73
C PHE A 166 10.40 -8.61 -5.10
N ASP A 167 9.63 -7.82 -5.84
CA ASP A 167 9.11 -8.20 -7.15
C ASP A 167 10.22 -8.37 -8.20
N LYS A 168 11.23 -7.49 -8.19
CA LYS A 168 12.37 -7.58 -9.12
C LYS A 168 13.24 -8.81 -8.86
N VAL A 169 13.54 -9.13 -7.59
CA VAL A 169 14.31 -10.34 -7.25
C VAL A 169 13.50 -11.60 -7.56
N ALA A 170 12.23 -11.64 -7.17
CA ALA A 170 11.34 -12.77 -7.46
C ALA A 170 11.23 -13.04 -8.98
N ARG A 171 11.12 -11.98 -9.79
CA ARG A 171 11.07 -12.09 -11.26
C ARG A 171 12.33 -12.73 -11.84
N VAL A 172 13.52 -12.36 -11.38
CA VAL A 172 14.77 -12.97 -11.87
C VAL A 172 14.90 -14.42 -11.41
N LEU A 173 14.34 -14.77 -10.25
CA LEU A 173 14.23 -16.17 -9.79
C LEU A 173 13.13 -16.97 -10.52
N GLY A 174 12.47 -16.40 -11.55
CA GLY A 174 11.40 -17.08 -12.29
C GLY A 174 10.08 -17.25 -11.51
N MET A 175 9.89 -16.50 -10.43
CA MET A 175 8.66 -16.56 -9.64
C MET A 175 7.52 -15.78 -10.31
N PRO A 176 6.25 -16.18 -10.09
CA PRO A 176 5.10 -15.50 -10.66
C PRO A 176 4.89 -14.11 -10.02
N TYR A 177 4.30 -13.19 -10.79
CA TYR A 177 3.81 -11.91 -10.27
C TYR A 177 2.48 -12.10 -9.50
N PRO A 178 2.25 -11.40 -8.37
CA PRO A 178 3.17 -10.55 -7.62
C PRO A 178 4.25 -11.36 -6.89
N GLY A 179 5.50 -10.94 -7.08
CA GLY A 179 6.67 -11.70 -6.64
C GLY A 179 6.85 -11.75 -5.14
N GLY A 180 6.46 -10.69 -4.43
CA GLY A 180 6.65 -10.58 -2.98
C GLY A 180 6.02 -11.72 -2.19
N ALA A 181 4.80 -12.13 -2.54
CA ALA A 181 4.11 -13.24 -1.87
C ALA A 181 4.78 -14.60 -2.16
N ALA A 182 5.22 -14.82 -3.40
CA ALA A 182 5.93 -16.05 -3.79
C ALA A 182 7.28 -16.16 -3.08
N LEU A 183 8.02 -15.04 -3.01
CA LEU A 183 9.30 -14.96 -2.31
C LEU A 183 9.13 -15.18 -0.79
N ASP A 184 8.12 -14.58 -0.16
CA ASP A 184 7.85 -14.79 1.27
C ASP A 184 7.55 -16.26 1.58
N LYS A 185 6.78 -16.94 0.73
CA LYS A 185 6.50 -18.37 0.88
C LYS A 185 7.77 -19.23 0.79
N GLN A 186 8.69 -18.91 -0.13
CA GLN A 186 9.97 -19.60 -0.22
C GLN A 186 10.87 -19.30 0.97
N ALA A 187 10.89 -18.05 1.42
CA ALA A 187 11.70 -17.61 2.55
C ALA A 187 11.41 -18.38 3.84
N GLN A 188 10.17 -18.81 4.05
CA GLN A 188 9.78 -19.59 5.24
C GLN A 188 10.41 -20.99 5.29
N LEU A 189 10.93 -21.49 4.16
CA LEU A 189 11.57 -22.81 4.04
C LEU A 189 13.10 -22.78 4.12
N GLY A 190 13.69 -21.58 4.11
CA GLY A 190 15.11 -21.37 3.97
C GLY A 190 15.85 -20.93 5.24
N ASN A 191 17.18 -20.95 5.15
CA ASN A 191 18.08 -20.45 6.19
C ASN A 191 18.49 -19.00 5.89
N GLU A 192 18.05 -18.06 6.71
CA GLU A 192 18.30 -16.63 6.55
C GLU A 192 19.77 -16.19 6.69
N HIS A 193 20.63 -17.08 7.23
CA HIS A 193 22.06 -16.81 7.45
C HIS A 193 22.96 -17.37 6.35
N LYS A 194 22.39 -18.05 5.32
CA LYS A 194 23.18 -18.71 4.29
C LYS A 194 23.86 -17.72 3.34
N TYR A 195 23.18 -16.66 2.97
CA TYR A 195 23.71 -15.65 2.05
C TYR A 195 23.90 -14.31 2.77
N THR A 196 25.08 -13.71 2.60
CA THR A 196 25.38 -12.38 3.16
C THR A 196 24.99 -11.31 2.15
N LEU A 197 23.93 -10.56 2.47
CA LEU A 197 23.45 -9.45 1.66
C LEU A 197 23.64 -8.12 2.40
N PRO A 198 23.86 -7.00 1.69
CA PRO A 198 24.07 -5.70 2.34
C PRO A 198 22.81 -5.19 3.03
N ARG A 199 23.00 -4.35 4.05
CA ARG A 199 21.94 -3.59 4.73
C ARG A 199 22.14 -2.11 4.50
N SER A 200 21.06 -1.38 4.35
CA SER A 200 21.10 0.07 4.23
C SER A 200 21.66 0.70 5.51
N LYS A 201 22.71 1.51 5.35
CA LYS A 201 23.25 2.33 6.45
C LYS A 201 22.42 3.60 6.61
N PRO A 202 22.25 4.12 7.83
CA PRO A 202 21.65 5.43 8.04
C PRO A 202 22.44 6.53 7.32
N GLY A 203 21.74 7.43 6.64
CA GLY A 203 22.29 8.67 6.09
C GLY A 203 22.15 9.84 7.07
N GLU A 204 22.07 11.06 6.54
CA GLU A 204 21.84 12.27 7.35
C GLU A 204 20.51 12.21 8.11
N ASN A 205 19.42 11.80 7.44
CA ASN A 205 18.18 11.47 8.12
C ASN A 205 18.22 9.98 8.52
N PRO A 206 18.23 9.68 9.83
CA PRO A 206 18.39 8.32 10.34
C PRO A 206 17.18 7.41 10.08
N TYR A 207 16.05 7.96 9.65
CA TYR A 207 14.84 7.20 9.30
C TYR A 207 14.80 6.84 7.82
N ASN A 208 15.63 7.46 6.97
CA ASN A 208 15.66 7.14 5.55
C ASN A 208 16.24 5.74 5.28
N MET A 209 15.75 5.13 4.22
CA MET A 209 16.07 3.77 3.79
C MET A 209 16.61 3.78 2.37
N SER A 210 17.29 2.69 1.99
CA SER A 210 17.72 2.43 0.60
C SER A 210 17.70 0.93 0.35
N PHE A 211 17.16 0.52 -0.77
CA PHE A 211 17.03 -0.89 -1.16
C PHE A 211 17.71 -1.22 -2.49
N SER A 212 18.11 -0.23 -3.29
CA SER A 212 18.73 -0.45 -4.60
C SER A 212 20.04 -1.24 -4.50
N GLY A 213 20.86 -0.98 -3.46
CA GLY A 213 22.08 -1.74 -3.20
C GLY A 213 21.82 -3.21 -2.83
N LEU A 214 20.79 -3.46 -2.01
CA LEU A 214 20.36 -4.80 -1.65
C LEU A 214 19.85 -5.57 -2.88
N LYS A 215 18.98 -4.95 -3.67
CA LYS A 215 18.48 -5.49 -4.94
C LYS A 215 19.63 -5.87 -5.87
N THR A 216 20.54 -4.95 -6.11
CA THR A 216 21.68 -5.17 -7.02
C THR A 216 22.57 -6.32 -6.54
N ALA A 217 22.84 -6.41 -5.23
CA ALA A 217 23.63 -7.50 -4.66
C ALA A 217 22.95 -8.86 -4.85
N ALA A 218 21.63 -8.94 -4.62
CA ALA A 218 20.88 -10.18 -4.84
C ALA A 218 20.87 -10.59 -6.33
N LEU A 219 20.65 -9.64 -7.24
CA LEU A 219 20.66 -9.90 -8.69
C LEU A 219 22.06 -10.36 -9.17
N ASN A 220 23.12 -9.71 -8.70
CA ASN A 220 24.49 -10.10 -9.03
C ASN A 220 24.82 -11.52 -8.53
N LEU A 221 24.35 -11.87 -7.34
CA LEU A 221 24.54 -13.22 -6.79
C LEU A 221 23.82 -14.28 -7.65
N ILE A 222 22.57 -14.01 -8.08
CA ILE A 222 21.80 -14.91 -8.94
C ILE A 222 22.52 -15.07 -10.30
N HIS A 223 22.87 -13.98 -10.96
CA HIS A 223 23.52 -14.03 -12.28
C HIS A 223 24.91 -14.67 -12.19
N HIS A 224 25.67 -14.45 -11.10
CA HIS A 224 26.96 -15.11 -10.93
C HIS A 224 26.79 -16.63 -10.82
N ALA A 225 25.85 -17.09 -10.01
CA ALA A 225 25.59 -18.54 -9.87
C ALA A 225 25.19 -19.18 -11.22
N GLU A 226 24.32 -18.50 -12.02
CA GLU A 226 23.96 -18.95 -13.36
C GLU A 226 25.20 -19.06 -14.29
N GLN A 227 26.08 -18.05 -14.25
CA GLN A 227 27.28 -18.03 -15.12
C GLN A 227 28.30 -19.14 -14.80
N VAL A 228 28.45 -19.47 -13.51
CA VAL A 228 29.40 -20.50 -13.07
C VAL A 228 28.76 -21.90 -12.96
N GLY A 229 27.46 -22.01 -13.20
CA GLY A 229 26.71 -23.27 -13.07
C GLY A 229 26.54 -23.74 -11.62
N GLU A 230 26.52 -22.81 -10.66
CA GLU A 230 26.28 -23.10 -9.25
C GLU A 230 24.77 -23.18 -8.98
N GLU A 231 24.33 -24.23 -8.28
CA GLU A 231 22.94 -24.37 -7.88
C GLU A 231 22.65 -23.51 -6.65
N LEU A 232 21.73 -22.55 -6.78
CA LEU A 232 21.30 -21.70 -5.69
C LEU A 232 20.26 -22.42 -4.80
N ASP A 233 20.45 -22.33 -3.50
CA ASP A 233 19.40 -22.64 -2.53
C ASP A 233 18.41 -21.47 -2.51
N ILE A 234 17.42 -21.51 -3.39
CA ILE A 234 16.42 -20.46 -3.58
C ILE A 234 15.67 -20.13 -2.28
N PRO A 235 15.17 -21.11 -1.49
CA PRO A 235 14.56 -20.82 -0.20
C PRO A 235 15.46 -20.01 0.73
N SER A 236 16.74 -20.39 0.85
CA SER A 236 17.68 -19.67 1.71
C SER A 236 18.05 -18.28 1.18
N LEU A 237 18.12 -18.10 -0.14
CA LEU A 237 18.31 -16.77 -0.73
C LEU A 237 17.11 -15.87 -0.44
N CYS A 238 15.90 -16.37 -0.58
CA CYS A 238 14.67 -15.64 -0.24
C CYS A 238 14.62 -15.28 1.25
N ALA A 239 15.02 -16.19 2.13
CA ALA A 239 15.08 -15.96 3.56
C ALA A 239 16.13 -14.88 3.93
N SER A 240 17.34 -14.98 3.35
CA SER A 240 18.41 -13.99 3.56
C SER A 240 18.04 -12.61 3.02
N PHE A 241 17.34 -12.55 1.88
CA PHE A 241 16.85 -11.31 1.30
C PHE A 241 15.76 -10.66 2.17
N SER A 242 14.76 -11.44 2.61
CA SER A 242 13.70 -10.96 3.50
C SER A 242 14.26 -10.46 4.84
N ALA A 243 15.28 -11.16 5.38
CA ALA A 243 16.00 -10.73 6.57
C ALA A 243 16.71 -9.37 6.35
N ALA A 244 17.39 -9.18 5.21
CA ALA A 244 18.07 -7.92 4.91
C ALA A 244 17.10 -6.74 4.73
N VAL A 245 15.91 -6.97 4.18
CA VAL A 245 14.84 -5.96 4.13
C VAL A 245 14.36 -5.63 5.54
N SER A 246 14.04 -6.64 6.34
CA SER A 246 13.57 -6.46 7.72
C SER A 246 14.60 -5.73 8.59
N ASP A 247 15.88 -6.12 8.51
CA ASP A 247 17.00 -5.48 9.21
C ASP A 247 17.22 -4.01 8.77
N THR A 248 16.71 -3.63 7.62
CA THR A 248 16.70 -2.24 7.16
C THR A 248 15.52 -1.46 7.76
N LEU A 249 14.35 -2.08 7.87
CA LEU A 249 13.12 -1.43 8.33
C LEU A 249 13.05 -1.32 9.87
N VAL A 250 13.26 -2.45 10.56
CA VAL A 250 12.96 -2.58 12.00
C VAL A 250 13.76 -1.62 12.88
N PRO A 251 15.09 -1.44 12.71
CA PRO A 251 15.84 -0.49 13.55
C PRO A 251 15.36 0.96 13.41
N ARG A 252 14.78 1.32 12.26
CA ARG A 252 14.22 2.66 12.03
C ARG A 252 12.86 2.83 12.67
N VAL A 253 12.07 1.76 12.72
CA VAL A 253 10.81 1.70 13.49
C VAL A 253 11.09 1.82 14.99
N GLU A 254 12.06 1.05 15.51
CA GLU A 254 12.47 1.13 16.93
C GLU A 254 12.92 2.53 17.30
N ARG A 255 13.75 3.14 16.45
CA ARG A 255 14.19 4.52 16.62
C ARG A 255 13.01 5.48 16.64
N ALA A 256 12.09 5.37 15.68
CA ALA A 256 10.92 6.23 15.60
C ALA A 256 10.03 6.11 16.86
N LEU A 257 9.76 4.89 17.32
CA LEU A 257 9.02 4.65 18.56
C LEU A 257 9.72 5.27 19.77
N THR A 258 11.05 5.13 19.86
CA THR A 258 11.84 5.63 20.98
C THR A 258 11.90 7.16 20.97
N GLU A 259 12.22 7.77 19.83
CA GLU A 259 12.44 9.23 19.76
C GLU A 259 11.13 10.04 19.81
N THR A 260 10.02 9.48 19.27
CA THR A 260 8.70 10.13 19.36
C THR A 260 7.99 9.83 20.68
N GLY A 261 8.39 8.79 21.40
CA GLY A 261 7.69 8.30 22.60
C GLY A 261 6.32 7.67 22.30
N CYS A 262 6.00 7.46 21.02
CA CYS A 262 4.72 6.91 20.60
C CYS A 262 4.58 5.44 21.04
N LYS A 263 3.41 5.07 21.55
CA LYS A 263 3.12 3.71 22.06
C LYS A 263 2.19 2.92 21.14
N LYS A 264 1.93 3.41 19.93
CA LYS A 264 1.10 2.75 18.92
C LYS A 264 1.83 2.77 17.58
N ILE A 265 1.88 1.62 16.91
CA ILE A 265 2.39 1.52 15.55
C ILE A 265 1.46 0.68 14.69
N ALA A 266 1.15 1.16 13.51
CA ALA A 266 0.44 0.42 12.46
C ALA A 266 1.41 0.02 11.34
N ILE A 267 1.09 -1.06 10.61
CA ILE A 267 1.73 -1.39 9.34
C ILE A 267 0.69 -1.25 8.23
N ALA A 268 1.09 -0.75 7.06
CA ALA A 268 0.19 -0.52 5.95
C ALA A 268 0.85 -0.83 4.59
N GLY A 269 0.04 -1.13 3.57
CA GLY A 269 0.49 -1.44 2.22
C GLY A 269 0.65 -2.94 1.95
N GLY A 270 0.78 -3.34 0.67
CA GLY A 270 0.79 -4.74 0.25
C GLY A 270 1.91 -5.58 0.88
N VAL A 271 3.09 -5.00 1.09
CA VAL A 271 4.23 -5.67 1.73
C VAL A 271 4.03 -5.84 3.26
N ALA A 272 3.05 -5.15 3.86
CA ALA A 272 2.62 -5.41 5.22
C ALA A 272 2.08 -6.85 5.42
N ALA A 273 1.81 -7.58 4.35
CA ALA A 273 1.47 -8.99 4.37
C ALA A 273 2.68 -9.92 4.58
N ASN A 274 3.92 -9.43 4.37
CA ASN A 274 5.14 -10.24 4.49
C ASN A 274 5.32 -10.77 5.91
N SER A 275 5.48 -12.08 6.04
CA SER A 275 5.51 -12.79 7.32
C SER A 275 6.69 -12.38 8.19
N ARG A 276 7.87 -12.16 7.57
CA ARG A 276 9.09 -11.75 8.26
C ARG A 276 8.95 -10.35 8.85
N ILE A 277 8.52 -9.40 8.05
CA ILE A 277 8.35 -7.99 8.47
C ILE A 277 7.33 -7.90 9.61
N ARG A 278 6.19 -8.60 9.49
CA ARG A 278 5.18 -8.64 10.56
C ARG A 278 5.74 -9.15 11.87
N ARG A 279 6.46 -10.29 11.83
CA ARG A 279 7.06 -10.91 13.01
C ARG A 279 8.06 -9.96 13.69
N ASP A 280 8.97 -9.39 12.91
CA ASP A 280 10.08 -8.61 13.44
C ASP A 280 9.63 -7.23 13.96
N VAL A 281 8.65 -6.58 13.29
CA VAL A 281 8.06 -5.33 13.78
C VAL A 281 7.26 -5.58 15.06
N LEU A 282 6.53 -6.71 15.15
CA LEU A 282 5.82 -7.08 16.37
C LEU A 282 6.78 -7.23 17.55
N ALA A 283 7.84 -8.03 17.39
CA ALA A 283 8.83 -8.25 18.42
C ALA A 283 9.52 -6.94 18.86
N ALA A 284 9.89 -6.09 17.92
CA ALA A 284 10.53 -4.80 18.21
C ALA A 284 9.60 -3.86 18.99
N ALA A 285 8.34 -3.77 18.60
CA ALA A 285 7.37 -2.91 19.27
C ALA A 285 7.01 -3.43 20.68
N GLU A 286 6.84 -4.74 20.85
CA GLU A 286 6.59 -5.37 22.15
C GLU A 286 7.74 -5.10 23.12
N ASN A 287 9.00 -5.20 22.68
CA ASN A 287 10.18 -4.89 23.47
C ASN A 287 10.20 -3.42 23.96
N LEU A 288 9.56 -2.51 23.25
CA LEU A 288 9.44 -1.08 23.58
C LEU A 288 8.13 -0.75 24.31
N GLY A 289 7.30 -1.77 24.58
CA GLY A 289 6.00 -1.60 25.23
C GLY A 289 5.01 -0.82 24.36
N ALA A 290 5.09 -0.97 23.02
CA ALA A 290 4.17 -0.37 22.07
C ALA A 290 3.16 -1.41 21.55
N THR A 291 1.94 -0.95 21.30
CA THR A 291 0.87 -1.75 20.68
C THR A 291 1.01 -1.74 19.16
N VAL A 292 0.89 -2.92 18.53
CA VAL A 292 1.01 -3.06 17.07
C VAL A 292 -0.36 -3.31 16.45
N TYR A 293 -0.65 -2.59 15.36
CA TYR A 293 -1.85 -2.73 14.55
C TYR A 293 -1.47 -3.24 13.17
N MET A 294 -1.83 -4.48 12.87
CA MET A 294 -1.52 -5.16 11.60
C MET A 294 -2.81 -5.55 10.91
N PRO A 295 -3.18 -4.91 9.80
CA PRO A 295 -4.44 -5.21 9.14
C PRO A 295 -4.46 -6.68 8.67
N PRO A 296 -5.64 -7.31 8.59
CA PRO A 296 -5.78 -8.63 7.98
C PRO A 296 -5.34 -8.57 6.51
N LEU A 297 -4.86 -9.69 5.97
CA LEU A 297 -4.25 -9.75 4.64
C LEU A 297 -5.12 -9.14 3.53
N LYS A 298 -6.44 -9.30 3.63
CA LYS A 298 -7.41 -8.74 2.67
C LYS A 298 -7.45 -7.20 2.62
N LEU A 299 -6.94 -6.52 3.64
CA LEU A 299 -6.86 -5.06 3.73
C LEU A 299 -5.43 -4.52 3.49
N CYS A 300 -4.45 -5.38 3.22
CA CYS A 300 -3.08 -4.95 2.90
C CYS A 300 -2.94 -4.48 1.45
N GLY A 301 -3.60 -5.16 0.50
CA GLY A 301 -3.60 -4.78 -0.93
C GLY A 301 -4.53 -3.60 -1.23
N ASP A 302 -4.53 -3.17 -2.49
CA ASP A 302 -5.38 -2.08 -2.97
C ASP A 302 -6.85 -2.51 -2.93
N ASN A 303 -7.69 -1.64 -2.36
CA ASN A 303 -9.11 -1.89 -2.18
C ASN A 303 -9.89 -0.58 -2.06
N GLY A 304 -11.19 -0.62 -2.35
CA GLY A 304 -12.05 0.56 -2.27
C GLY A 304 -12.35 0.98 -0.83
N ALA A 305 -12.39 0.02 0.09
CA ALA A 305 -12.75 0.28 1.48
C ALA A 305 -11.73 1.18 2.18
N MET A 306 -10.42 1.04 1.91
CA MET A 306 -9.37 1.89 2.45
C MET A 306 -9.54 3.36 2.04
N ILE A 307 -10.02 3.59 0.81
CA ILE A 307 -10.30 4.93 0.28
C ILE A 307 -11.54 5.51 0.96
N GLY A 308 -12.60 4.72 1.12
CA GLY A 308 -13.79 5.15 1.84
C GLY A 308 -13.53 5.45 3.33
N ALA A 309 -12.64 4.70 3.96
CA ALA A 309 -12.23 4.94 5.34
C ALA A 309 -11.53 6.30 5.50
N GLN A 310 -10.57 6.62 4.66
CA GLN A 310 -9.90 7.93 4.68
C GLN A 310 -10.83 9.07 4.28
N ALA A 311 -11.67 8.83 3.27
CA ALA A 311 -12.58 9.84 2.74
C ALA A 311 -13.52 10.42 3.81
N TYR A 312 -13.97 9.61 4.75
CA TYR A 312 -14.80 10.08 5.85
C TYR A 312 -14.11 11.20 6.66
N TYR A 313 -12.84 11.00 6.98
CA TYR A 313 -12.08 12.00 7.73
C TYR A 313 -11.67 13.21 6.90
N GLU A 314 -11.39 13.01 5.60
CA GLU A 314 -11.18 14.14 4.68
C GLU A 314 -12.46 15.00 4.58
N TYR A 315 -13.62 14.37 4.49
CA TYR A 315 -14.90 15.08 4.48
C TYR A 315 -15.14 15.88 5.76
N LEU A 316 -14.90 15.28 6.94
CA LEU A 316 -15.04 15.96 8.23
C LEU A 316 -14.08 17.17 8.38
N ALA A 317 -12.91 17.08 7.74
CA ALA A 317 -11.95 18.18 7.68
C ALA A 317 -12.28 19.25 6.64
N GLY A 318 -13.36 19.07 5.83
CA GLY A 318 -13.74 19.97 4.77
C GLY A 318 -12.95 19.81 3.47
N ASN A 319 -12.16 18.76 3.34
CA ASN A 319 -11.33 18.47 2.17
C ASN A 319 -12.19 17.83 1.06
N THR A 320 -12.91 18.65 0.33
CA THR A 320 -13.66 18.27 -0.86
C THR A 320 -13.08 18.92 -2.11
N ALA A 321 -13.36 18.35 -3.26
CA ALA A 321 -12.91 18.87 -4.55
C ALA A 321 -14.08 19.28 -5.43
N ASP A 322 -13.81 20.16 -6.37
CA ASP A 322 -14.73 20.51 -7.46
C ASP A 322 -14.47 19.64 -8.71
N MET A 323 -15.13 19.98 -9.80
CA MET A 323 -14.98 19.28 -11.09
C MET A 323 -13.64 19.53 -11.79
N HIS A 324 -12.77 20.38 -11.25
CA HIS A 324 -11.39 20.58 -11.74
C HIS A 324 -10.38 19.58 -11.15
N LEU A 325 -10.81 18.74 -10.20
CA LEU A 325 -9.93 17.66 -9.69
C LEU A 325 -9.25 16.92 -10.82
N ASN A 326 -7.92 16.76 -10.71
CA ASN A 326 -7.12 16.04 -11.69
C ASN A 326 -6.41 14.82 -11.05
N ALA A 327 -5.93 13.91 -11.89
CA ALA A 327 -5.11 12.78 -11.51
C ALA A 327 -3.63 13.19 -11.47
N PHE A 328 -2.87 12.62 -10.51
CA PHE A 328 -1.42 12.86 -10.42
C PHE A 328 -0.69 11.52 -10.27
N ALA A 329 0.36 11.33 -11.07
CA ALA A 329 1.23 10.15 -10.97
C ALA A 329 2.04 10.16 -9.66
N THR A 330 2.43 11.34 -9.21
CA THR A 330 3.18 11.58 -7.97
C THR A 330 2.62 12.79 -7.25
N LYS A 331 2.42 12.67 -5.95
CA LYS A 331 2.07 13.78 -5.06
C LYS A 331 2.49 13.44 -3.63
N SER A 332 2.83 14.45 -2.85
CA SER A 332 3.18 14.25 -1.44
C SER A 332 1.95 13.87 -0.61
N ILE A 333 2.14 12.94 0.33
CA ILE A 333 1.12 12.58 1.33
C ILE A 333 0.78 13.75 2.27
N LEU A 334 1.67 14.74 2.39
CA LEU A 334 1.52 15.85 3.33
C LEU A 334 0.45 16.87 2.91
N GLY A 335 -0.08 16.75 1.68
CA GLY A 335 -1.13 17.63 1.19
C GLY A 335 -0.61 19.03 0.93
N GLU A 336 -0.09 19.30 -0.27
CA GLU A 336 -0.13 20.65 -0.80
C GLU A 336 -1.56 20.98 -1.19
N ALA A 337 -2.00 22.24 -0.96
CA ALA A 337 -3.33 22.68 -1.37
C ALA A 337 -3.61 22.25 -2.82
N LEU A 338 -4.81 21.71 -3.05
CA LEU A 338 -5.29 21.34 -4.38
C LEU A 338 -5.46 22.56 -5.27
#